data_bf21d5e6b9c2f598dff80f24f6930e5d
#
_entry.id   bf21d5e6b9c2f598dff80f24f6930e5d
#
_cell.length_a   1.000
_cell.length_b   1.000
_cell.length_c   1.000
_cell.angle_alpha   90.00
_cell.angle_beta   90.00
_cell.angle_gamma   90.00
#
_symmetry.space_group_name_H-M   'P 1'
#
loop_
_entity.id
_entity.type
_entity.pdbx_description
1 polymer ?
#
loop_
_entity_poly.entity_id
_entity_poly.type
_entity_poly.pdbx_seq_one_letter_code
_entity_poly.pdbx_strand_id
1 'polypeptide(L)'
;NNGKADMLNLAKSILIVIFIALFQLSIYGFFVRPSITTWGATEKEISMPMAGDNKDLLVTATRAITINTSKAEVWKWLIQLGADRGGFYSYSFIEEALGYETRYQNAITPEFKEIKVGDLVRGSINEKHSIVPYSFKVLYVKPEESIVLDKWGTFLLKSISDEQTRLIVRSQEVLEIPFHFIMERRLLMGIKARAEAGESVKLSQAKDIIWFSGVVISGFLICWFVYIAIGVVQSIVISSILSFFWMCSIWLVDPIPLYSVSMVLVVFIAIWVMIRSKRGGV
;
A
#
# COMPACT_ATOMS: atom_id res chain seq x y z
N ASN A 1 -49.87 14.12 6.11
CA ASN A 1 -49.12 13.26 7.06
C ASN A 1 -47.95 12.49 6.43
N ASN A 2 -48.02 12.09 5.16
CA ASN A 2 -46.96 11.34 4.50
C ASN A 2 -45.61 12.11 4.41
N GLY A 3 -45.63 13.40 4.08
CA GLY A 3 -44.40 14.18 3.96
C GLY A 3 -43.60 14.35 5.28
N LYS A 4 -44.26 14.36 6.42
CA LYS A 4 -43.56 14.37 7.73
C LYS A 4 -42.94 13.02 8.07
N ALA A 5 -43.59 11.92 7.71
CA ALA A 5 -43.07 10.58 7.89
C ALA A 5 -41.82 10.34 6.99
N ASP A 6 -41.88 10.80 5.75
CA ASP A 6 -40.77 10.67 4.80
C ASP A 6 -39.55 11.51 5.22
N MET A 7 -39.76 12.75 5.70
CA MET A 7 -38.69 13.58 6.27
C MET A 7 -38.06 12.93 7.52
N LEU A 8 -38.87 12.34 8.40
CA LEU A 8 -38.35 11.69 9.60
C LEU A 8 -37.53 10.44 9.24
N ASN A 9 -37.95 9.67 8.26
CA ASN A 9 -37.23 8.49 7.78
C ASN A 9 -35.91 8.87 7.10
N LEU A 10 -35.92 9.95 6.31
CA LEU A 10 -34.71 10.49 5.70
C LEU A 10 -33.70 10.96 6.76
N ALA A 11 -34.18 11.72 7.76
CA ALA A 11 -33.33 12.18 8.85
C ALA A 11 -32.74 11.02 9.67
N LYS A 12 -33.51 9.97 9.96
CA LYS A 12 -32.99 8.74 10.59
C LYS A 12 -31.93 8.06 9.74
N SER A 13 -32.15 7.93 8.44
CA SER A 13 -31.18 7.32 7.54
C SER A 13 -29.87 8.11 7.50
N ILE A 14 -29.91 9.43 7.45
CA ILE A 14 -28.74 10.30 7.50
C ILE A 14 -27.99 10.11 8.82
N LEU A 15 -28.68 10.10 9.96
CA LEU A 15 -28.07 9.89 11.27
C LEU A 15 -27.38 8.52 11.37
N ILE A 16 -27.98 7.47 10.82
CA ILE A 16 -27.41 6.13 10.78
C ILE A 16 -26.13 6.14 9.94
N VAL A 17 -26.12 6.77 8.77
CA VAL A 17 -24.94 6.86 7.91
C VAL A 17 -23.81 7.63 8.60
N ILE A 18 -24.13 8.76 9.25
CA ILE A 18 -23.15 9.54 10.03
C ILE A 18 -22.56 8.69 11.16
N PHE A 19 -23.40 7.99 11.92
CA PHE A 19 -22.94 7.10 13.00
C PHE A 19 -22.02 6.01 12.49
N ILE A 20 -22.38 5.35 11.38
CA ILE A 20 -21.55 4.32 10.74
C ILE A 20 -20.21 4.91 10.28
N ALA A 21 -20.21 6.08 9.66
CA ALA A 21 -19.00 6.75 9.22
C ALA A 21 -18.07 7.08 10.40
N LEU A 22 -18.61 7.63 11.48
CA LEU A 22 -17.84 7.93 12.70
C LEU A 22 -17.30 6.65 13.35
N PHE A 23 -18.06 5.57 13.36
CA PHE A 23 -17.63 4.28 13.88
C PHE A 23 -16.47 3.70 13.01
N GLN A 24 -16.59 3.75 11.68
CA GLN A 24 -15.54 3.33 10.76
C GLN A 24 -14.27 4.16 10.91
N LEU A 25 -14.39 5.49 11.04
CA LEU A 25 -13.26 6.39 11.31
C LEU A 25 -12.58 6.05 12.65
N SER A 26 -13.35 5.69 13.67
CA SER A 26 -12.81 5.26 14.96
C SER A 26 -12.04 3.95 14.83
N ILE A 27 -12.58 2.94 14.14
CA ILE A 27 -11.87 1.68 13.88
C ILE A 27 -10.59 1.96 13.08
N TYR A 28 -10.67 2.79 12.04
CA TYR A 28 -9.48 3.18 11.27
C TYR A 28 -8.44 3.85 12.17
N GLY A 29 -8.82 4.84 12.95
CA GLY A 29 -7.90 5.60 13.80
C GLY A 29 -7.25 4.77 14.90
N PHE A 30 -8.00 3.89 15.56
CA PHE A 30 -7.50 3.14 16.71
C PHE A 30 -6.82 1.81 16.35
N PHE A 31 -7.20 1.17 15.24
CA PHE A 31 -6.71 -0.17 14.90
C PHE A 31 -5.96 -0.21 13.57
N VAL A 32 -6.54 0.34 12.50
CA VAL A 32 -5.94 0.22 11.16
C VAL A 32 -4.73 1.13 11.03
N ARG A 33 -4.88 2.42 11.34
CA ARG A 33 -3.80 3.39 11.20
C ARG A 33 -2.55 3.02 11.99
N PRO A 34 -2.60 2.64 13.29
CA PRO A 34 -1.41 2.17 14.00
C PRO A 34 -0.76 0.97 13.32
N SER A 35 -1.55 -0.03 12.89
CA SER A 35 -1.03 -1.22 12.23
C SER A 35 -0.31 -0.94 10.91
N ILE A 36 -0.82 0.00 10.09
CA ILE A 36 -0.18 0.35 8.81
C ILE A 36 0.98 1.34 8.95
N THR A 37 0.98 2.17 9.98
CA THR A 37 2.07 3.12 10.24
C THR A 37 3.28 2.47 10.90
N THR A 38 3.08 1.34 11.59
CA THR A 38 4.15 0.59 12.26
C THR A 38 4.34 -0.82 11.71
N TRP A 39 3.87 -1.08 10.49
CA TRP A 39 3.89 -2.41 9.88
C TRP A 39 5.27 -3.07 9.97
N GLY A 40 5.31 -4.22 10.64
CA GLY A 40 6.51 -5.03 10.79
C GLY A 40 7.58 -4.44 11.71
N ALA A 41 7.46 -3.20 12.18
CA ALA A 41 8.43 -2.59 13.10
C ALA A 41 8.18 -2.99 14.55
N THR A 42 9.25 -3.10 15.33
CA THR A 42 9.21 -3.30 16.78
C THR A 42 9.12 -1.95 17.50
N GLU A 43 8.65 -1.93 18.75
CA GLU A 43 8.61 -0.73 19.59
C GLU A 43 9.98 -0.06 19.72
N LYS A 44 11.06 -0.86 19.78
CA LYS A 44 12.43 -0.35 19.81
C LYS A 44 12.81 0.34 18.50
N GLU A 45 12.38 -0.17 17.35
CA GLU A 45 12.64 0.45 16.04
C GLU A 45 11.82 1.71 15.85
N ILE A 46 10.61 1.77 16.40
CA ILE A 46 9.75 2.96 16.34
C ILE A 46 10.37 4.11 17.16
N SER A 47 10.91 3.81 18.32
CA SER A 47 11.43 4.82 19.27
C SER A 47 12.90 5.17 19.11
N MET A 48 13.71 4.38 18.39
CA MET A 48 15.14 4.66 18.25
C MET A 48 15.41 5.87 17.37
N PRO A 49 16.46 6.67 17.63
CA PRO A 49 16.89 7.73 16.74
C PRO A 49 17.44 7.16 15.42
N MET A 50 17.14 7.83 14.31
CA MET A 50 17.64 7.50 12.98
C MET A 50 18.30 8.73 12.34
N ALA A 51 19.23 8.48 11.41
CA ALA A 51 19.76 9.53 10.57
C ALA A 51 18.59 10.18 9.80
N GLY A 52 18.56 11.50 9.71
CA GLY A 52 17.47 12.24 9.07
C GLY A 52 16.27 12.54 9.97
N ASP A 53 16.21 12.04 11.20
CA ASP A 53 15.19 12.45 12.14
C ASP A 53 15.31 13.95 12.43
N ASN A 54 14.24 14.67 12.16
CA ASN A 54 14.09 16.08 12.51
C ASN A 54 13.09 16.20 13.67
N LYS A 55 13.53 16.83 14.76
CA LYS A 55 12.70 16.99 15.97
C LYS A 55 11.49 17.90 15.77
N ASP A 56 11.56 18.76 14.76
CA ASP A 56 10.48 19.68 14.42
C ASP A 56 9.40 19.03 13.55
N LEU A 57 9.63 17.81 13.09
CA LEU A 57 8.74 17.08 12.22
C LEU A 57 8.14 15.86 12.92
N LEU A 58 6.87 15.60 12.66
CA LEU A 58 6.22 14.39 13.14
C LEU A 58 6.69 13.18 12.33
N VAL A 59 7.07 12.09 13.04
CA VAL A 59 7.22 10.79 12.43
C VAL A 59 5.83 10.29 12.03
N THR A 60 5.61 10.09 10.75
CA THR A 60 4.32 9.65 10.20
C THR A 60 4.21 8.14 10.17
N ALA A 61 5.32 7.43 9.89
CA ALA A 61 5.38 5.97 9.90
C ALA A 61 6.79 5.47 10.18
N THR A 62 6.89 4.29 10.80
CA THR A 62 8.13 3.48 10.88
C THR A 62 7.76 2.06 10.53
N ARG A 63 8.25 1.58 9.39
CA ARG A 63 7.95 0.24 8.87
C ARG A 63 9.21 -0.58 8.73
N ALA A 64 9.10 -1.90 8.82
CA ALA A 64 10.28 -2.73 8.72
C ALA A 64 9.99 -4.13 8.20
N ILE A 65 11.01 -4.74 7.55
CA ILE A 65 10.95 -6.11 7.07
C ILE A 65 12.30 -6.80 7.31
N THR A 66 12.25 -8.09 7.61
CA THR A 66 13.46 -8.93 7.70
C THR A 66 13.72 -9.59 6.35
N ILE A 67 14.96 -9.51 5.89
CA ILE A 67 15.45 -10.01 4.61
C ILE A 67 16.55 -11.04 4.92
N ASN A 68 16.43 -12.25 4.37
CA ASN A 68 17.35 -13.37 4.64
C ASN A 68 18.56 -13.32 3.70
N THR A 69 19.35 -12.27 3.82
CA THR A 69 20.62 -12.07 3.14
C THR A 69 21.42 -10.95 3.82
N SER A 70 22.68 -10.77 3.43
CA SER A 70 23.59 -9.76 3.99
C SER A 70 23.17 -8.33 3.67
N LYS A 71 23.63 -7.36 4.47
CA LYS A 71 23.43 -5.93 4.20
C LYS A 71 23.95 -5.50 2.83
N ALA A 72 25.07 -6.02 2.43
CA ALA A 72 25.70 -5.71 1.14
C ALA A 72 24.76 -6.09 -0.02
N GLU A 73 24.12 -7.26 0.04
CA GLU A 73 23.16 -7.68 -0.99
C GLU A 73 21.90 -6.80 -1.00
N VAL A 74 21.33 -6.49 0.17
CA VAL A 74 20.19 -5.58 0.25
C VAL A 74 20.54 -4.19 -0.26
N TRP A 75 21.75 -3.71 0.04
CA TRP A 75 22.25 -2.40 -0.37
C TRP A 75 22.27 -2.24 -1.89
N LYS A 76 22.71 -3.25 -2.62
CA LYS A 76 22.73 -3.22 -4.10
C LYS A 76 21.35 -2.90 -4.70
N TRP A 77 20.30 -3.45 -4.13
CA TRP A 77 18.93 -3.18 -4.58
C TRP A 77 18.41 -1.83 -4.08
N LEU A 78 18.77 -1.43 -2.87
CA LEU A 78 18.34 -0.16 -2.29
C LEU A 78 18.87 1.05 -3.07
N ILE A 79 20.14 1.02 -3.48
CA ILE A 79 20.75 2.13 -4.24
C ILE A 79 20.26 2.23 -5.68
N GLN A 80 19.56 1.23 -6.19
CA GLN A 80 18.93 1.26 -7.51
C GLN A 80 17.48 1.79 -7.48
N LEU A 81 16.96 2.22 -6.33
CA LEU A 81 15.63 2.84 -6.27
C LEU A 81 15.58 4.08 -7.17
N GLY A 82 14.45 4.25 -7.85
CA GLY A 82 14.15 5.38 -8.73
C GLY A 82 13.65 4.93 -10.10
N ALA A 83 12.70 5.69 -10.64
CA ALA A 83 12.02 5.37 -11.89
C ALA A 83 12.97 5.20 -13.08
N ASP A 84 14.03 6.01 -13.14
CA ASP A 84 15.07 5.99 -14.16
C ASP A 84 16.22 5.00 -13.86
N ARG A 85 16.17 4.34 -12.71
CA ARG A 85 17.16 3.36 -12.24
C ARG A 85 16.58 1.94 -12.28
N GLY A 86 16.36 1.30 -11.13
CA GLY A 86 15.76 -0.03 -11.01
C GLY A 86 14.23 -0.05 -10.91
N GLY A 87 13.60 1.12 -10.79
CA GLY A 87 12.21 1.29 -10.42
C GLY A 87 12.01 1.29 -8.90
N PHE A 88 10.75 1.23 -8.46
CA PHE A 88 10.41 1.19 -7.04
C PHE A 88 10.09 -0.21 -6.53
N TYR A 89 10.20 -1.23 -7.38
CA TYR A 89 9.91 -2.63 -7.03
C TYR A 89 8.49 -2.84 -6.46
N SER A 90 7.61 -1.90 -6.72
CA SER A 90 6.21 -1.84 -6.27
C SER A 90 5.27 -2.24 -7.41
N TYR A 91 4.11 -1.60 -7.51
CA TYR A 91 3.10 -1.87 -8.53
C TYR A 91 3.33 -1.00 -9.77
N SER A 92 4.37 -1.27 -10.56
CA SER A 92 4.73 -0.45 -11.73
C SER A 92 3.60 -0.30 -12.73
N PHE A 93 2.73 -1.31 -12.88
CA PHE A 93 1.55 -1.22 -13.75
C PHE A 93 0.52 -0.18 -13.27
N ILE A 94 0.46 0.10 -11.95
CA ILE A 94 -0.38 1.18 -11.41
C ILE A 94 0.28 2.53 -11.68
N GLU A 95 1.59 2.62 -11.47
CA GLU A 95 2.39 3.81 -11.76
C GLU A 95 2.22 4.20 -13.24
N GLU A 96 2.36 3.24 -14.15
CA GLU A 96 2.15 3.43 -15.59
C GLU A 96 0.71 3.85 -15.93
N ALA A 97 -0.30 3.22 -15.33
CA ALA A 97 -1.70 3.57 -15.52
C ALA A 97 -2.02 5.00 -15.04
N LEU A 98 -1.29 5.51 -14.06
CA LEU A 98 -1.37 6.90 -13.57
C LEU A 98 -0.52 7.88 -14.40
N GLY A 99 0.16 7.40 -15.46
CA GLY A 99 0.96 8.22 -16.36
C GLY A 99 2.42 8.42 -15.91
N TYR A 100 2.88 7.69 -14.89
CA TYR A 100 4.29 7.68 -14.50
C TYR A 100 5.07 6.71 -15.36
N GLU A 101 6.16 7.16 -15.95
CA GLU A 101 7.10 6.30 -16.67
C GLU A 101 8.15 5.79 -15.69
N THR A 102 8.21 4.47 -15.49
CA THR A 102 9.12 3.83 -14.53
C THR A 102 9.72 2.56 -15.09
N ARG A 103 10.96 2.25 -14.71
CA ARG A 103 11.59 0.96 -15.01
C ARG A 103 11.13 -0.10 -14.01
N TYR A 104 11.23 -1.35 -14.42
CA TYR A 104 11.00 -2.52 -13.57
C TYR A 104 12.15 -3.52 -13.77
N GLN A 105 13.23 -3.32 -13.03
CA GLN A 105 14.45 -4.13 -13.16
C GLN A 105 14.42 -5.35 -12.23
N ASN A 106 14.91 -6.45 -12.75
CA ASN A 106 15.08 -7.71 -12.03
C ASN A 106 16.54 -8.17 -11.98
N ALA A 107 17.47 -7.27 -12.24
CA ALA A 107 18.90 -7.51 -12.16
C ALA A 107 19.64 -6.29 -11.59
N ILE A 108 20.78 -6.54 -10.98
CA ILE A 108 21.69 -5.47 -10.59
C ILE A 108 22.33 -4.88 -11.84
N THR A 109 22.17 -3.58 -12.00
CA THR A 109 22.69 -2.84 -13.14
C THR A 109 24.04 -2.21 -12.78
N PRO A 110 25.14 -2.52 -13.49
CA PRO A 110 26.47 -2.02 -13.16
C PRO A 110 26.60 -0.49 -13.12
N GLU A 111 25.74 0.22 -13.82
CA GLU A 111 25.70 1.69 -13.84
C GLU A 111 25.29 2.30 -12.50
N PHE A 112 24.54 1.57 -11.67
CA PHE A 112 23.99 2.05 -10.40
C PHE A 112 24.74 1.48 -9.19
N LYS A 113 26.08 1.48 -9.23
CA LYS A 113 26.90 0.97 -8.12
C LYS A 113 27.01 1.90 -6.94
N GLU A 114 26.73 3.17 -7.14
CA GLU A 114 26.84 4.21 -6.13
C GLU A 114 25.63 5.14 -6.12
N ILE A 115 25.37 5.69 -4.97
CA ILE A 115 24.45 6.81 -4.74
C ILE A 115 25.15 7.81 -3.83
N LYS A 116 25.01 9.11 -4.12
CA LYS A 116 25.73 10.19 -3.42
C LYS A 116 24.75 11.24 -2.94
N VAL A 117 25.15 11.99 -1.91
CA VAL A 117 24.42 13.17 -1.46
C VAL A 117 24.27 14.15 -2.62
N GLY A 118 23.06 14.61 -2.85
CA GLY A 118 22.70 15.46 -3.97
C GLY A 118 22.10 14.75 -5.17
N ASP A 119 22.28 13.43 -5.30
CA ASP A 119 21.61 12.64 -6.35
C ASP A 119 20.08 12.74 -6.20
N LEU A 120 19.40 12.48 -7.32
CA LEU A 120 17.95 12.44 -7.36
C LEU A 120 17.45 10.99 -7.56
N VAL A 121 16.62 10.54 -6.64
CA VAL A 121 15.79 9.34 -6.83
C VAL A 121 14.51 9.81 -7.52
N ARG A 122 14.36 9.55 -8.82
CA ARG A 122 13.25 10.07 -9.61
C ARG A 122 11.98 9.27 -9.38
N GLY A 123 10.85 9.96 -9.18
CA GLY A 123 9.53 9.37 -9.08
C GLY A 123 8.94 8.96 -10.43
N SER A 124 9.38 9.62 -11.52
CA SER A 124 9.03 9.30 -12.90
C SER A 124 10.17 9.66 -13.84
N ILE A 125 10.31 8.95 -14.95
CA ILE A 125 11.27 9.31 -16.02
C ILE A 125 10.77 10.55 -16.76
N ASN A 126 9.46 10.62 -17.03
CA ASN A 126 8.86 11.79 -17.63
C ASN A 126 8.48 12.83 -16.56
N GLU A 127 8.84 14.08 -16.82
CA GLU A 127 8.62 15.20 -15.89
C GLU A 127 7.18 15.72 -15.85
N LYS A 128 6.23 15.09 -16.56
CA LYS A 128 4.94 15.67 -16.88
C LYS A 128 3.84 15.55 -15.84
N HIS A 129 4.00 14.72 -14.81
CA HIS A 129 2.93 14.46 -13.84
C HIS A 129 3.45 14.49 -12.39
N SER A 130 2.72 15.18 -11.52
CA SER A 130 3.11 15.37 -10.13
C SER A 130 1.94 15.27 -9.16
N ILE A 131 1.31 14.10 -9.05
CA ILE A 131 0.54 13.77 -7.84
C ILE A 131 1.51 13.37 -6.73
N VAL A 132 2.65 12.78 -7.08
CA VAL A 132 3.76 12.38 -6.21
C VAL A 132 4.95 13.29 -6.50
N PRO A 133 5.83 13.62 -5.54
CA PRO A 133 7.05 14.36 -5.82
C PRO A 133 7.81 13.73 -6.99
N TYR A 134 8.13 14.57 -7.96
CA TYR A 134 8.86 14.13 -9.17
C TYR A 134 10.20 13.50 -8.84
N SER A 135 10.84 13.94 -7.77
CA SER A 135 12.11 13.39 -7.32
C SER A 135 12.29 13.57 -5.81
N PHE A 136 13.09 12.70 -5.25
CA PHE A 136 13.52 12.71 -3.86
C PHE A 136 15.04 12.94 -3.84
N LYS A 137 15.48 14.08 -3.33
CA LYS A 137 16.91 14.38 -3.23
C LYS A 137 17.56 13.55 -2.14
N VAL A 138 18.71 12.97 -2.41
CA VAL A 138 19.51 12.28 -1.41
C VAL A 138 20.17 13.30 -0.48
N LEU A 139 19.77 13.31 0.78
CA LEU A 139 20.27 14.23 1.80
C LEU A 139 21.45 13.65 2.60
N TYR A 140 21.48 12.34 2.77
CA TYR A 140 22.51 11.64 3.51
C TYR A 140 22.69 10.22 2.97
N VAL A 141 23.93 9.74 2.96
CA VAL A 141 24.27 8.35 2.62
C VAL A 141 25.36 7.87 3.56
N LYS A 142 25.15 6.71 4.16
CA LYS A 142 26.19 5.90 4.76
C LYS A 142 26.13 4.53 4.08
N PRO A 143 27.14 4.19 3.26
CA PRO A 143 27.13 2.96 2.48
C PRO A 143 26.84 1.72 3.32
N GLU A 144 26.02 0.82 2.79
CA GLU A 144 25.53 -0.40 3.44
C GLU A 144 24.82 -0.19 4.79
N GLU A 145 24.47 1.04 5.13
CA GLU A 145 23.78 1.32 6.39
C GLU A 145 22.53 2.17 6.20
N SER A 146 22.62 3.35 5.56
CA SER A 146 21.43 4.20 5.48
C SER A 146 21.47 5.20 4.32
N ILE A 147 20.27 5.53 3.84
CA ILE A 147 20.00 6.61 2.89
C ILE A 147 18.87 7.46 3.47
N VAL A 148 19.02 8.78 3.42
CA VAL A 148 17.97 9.75 3.72
C VAL A 148 17.54 10.46 2.45
N LEU A 149 16.26 10.38 2.15
CA LEU A 149 15.63 11.02 1.00
C LEU A 149 14.75 12.17 1.45
N ASP A 150 14.93 13.34 0.82
CA ASP A 150 14.04 14.49 0.99
C ASP A 150 12.59 14.10 0.68
N LYS A 151 11.64 14.58 1.47
CA LYS A 151 10.19 14.30 1.31
C LYS A 151 9.75 12.84 1.39
N TRP A 152 10.66 11.92 1.70
CA TRP A 152 10.30 10.51 1.96
C TRP A 152 10.72 10.10 3.37
N GLY A 153 12.01 10.19 3.66
CA GLY A 153 12.58 9.83 4.95
C GLY A 153 13.78 8.90 4.83
N THR A 154 13.97 8.08 5.85
CA THR A 154 15.19 7.28 6.05
C THR A 154 14.95 5.82 5.76
N PHE A 155 15.84 5.23 4.96
CA PHE A 155 16.01 3.79 4.79
C PHE A 155 17.25 3.36 5.57
N LEU A 156 17.07 2.46 6.54
CA LEU A 156 18.13 1.99 7.42
C LEU A 156 18.26 0.47 7.33
N LEU A 157 19.49 -0.01 7.15
CA LEU A 157 19.86 -1.41 7.18
C LEU A 157 20.55 -1.75 8.50
N LYS A 158 20.03 -2.72 9.23
CA LYS A 158 20.69 -3.30 10.41
C LYS A 158 20.98 -4.77 10.18
N SER A 159 22.20 -5.20 10.44
CA SER A 159 22.53 -6.63 10.49
C SER A 159 21.88 -7.27 11.69
N ILE A 160 21.18 -8.39 11.50
CA ILE A 160 20.75 -9.30 12.54
C ILE A 160 21.81 -10.40 12.67
N SER A 161 22.30 -10.89 11.53
CA SER A 161 23.42 -11.83 11.39
C SER A 161 24.10 -11.58 10.05
N ASP A 162 25.11 -12.37 9.70
CA ASP A 162 25.79 -12.27 8.40
C ASP A 162 24.84 -12.59 7.22
N GLU A 163 23.83 -13.41 7.46
CA GLU A 163 22.84 -13.84 6.46
C GLU A 163 21.45 -13.23 6.66
N GLN A 164 21.31 -12.26 7.57
CA GLN A 164 20.01 -11.68 7.83
C GLN A 164 20.09 -10.18 8.12
N THR A 165 19.31 -9.42 7.38
CA THR A 165 19.27 -7.95 7.43
C THR A 165 17.86 -7.47 7.79
N ARG A 166 17.81 -6.44 8.61
CA ARG A 166 16.60 -5.68 8.91
C ARG A 166 16.61 -4.40 8.07
N LEU A 167 15.62 -4.24 7.19
CA LEU A 167 15.36 -2.99 6.48
C LEU A 167 14.25 -2.25 7.20
N ILE A 168 14.55 -1.03 7.66
CA ILE A 168 13.64 -0.14 8.38
C ILE A 168 13.48 1.13 7.56
N VAL A 169 12.23 1.55 7.35
CA VAL A 169 11.89 2.82 6.69
C VAL A 169 11.13 3.70 7.65
N ARG A 170 11.61 4.93 7.83
CA ARG A 170 10.94 5.95 8.63
C ARG A 170 10.60 7.15 7.78
N SER A 171 9.31 7.48 7.73
CA SER A 171 8.79 8.64 7.02
C SER A 171 8.51 9.80 7.97
N GLN A 172 8.87 11.01 7.53
CA GLN A 172 8.55 12.28 8.18
C GLN A 172 8.00 13.24 7.11
N GLU A 173 7.24 14.25 7.50
CA GLU A 173 6.62 15.26 6.62
C GLU A 173 5.60 14.74 5.60
N VAL A 174 5.60 13.47 5.28
CA VAL A 174 4.66 12.90 4.33
C VAL A 174 3.30 12.75 5.01
N LEU A 175 2.26 13.30 4.40
CA LEU A 175 0.89 13.00 4.82
C LEU A 175 0.68 11.50 4.66
N GLU A 176 0.51 10.80 5.79
CA GLU A 176 0.34 9.34 5.76
C GLU A 176 -1.01 9.00 5.14
N ILE A 177 -0.97 8.69 3.88
CA ILE A 177 -2.14 8.23 3.13
C ILE A 177 -2.13 6.70 3.14
N PRO A 178 -3.24 6.04 3.47
CA PRO A 178 -3.32 4.57 3.45
C PRO A 178 -2.86 3.94 2.14
N PHE A 179 -3.01 4.66 1.02
CA PHE A 179 -2.54 4.23 -0.29
C PHE A 179 -1.00 4.19 -0.38
N HIS A 180 -0.30 5.16 0.24
CA HIS A 180 1.16 5.15 0.31
C HIS A 180 1.67 3.89 1.03
N PHE A 181 0.99 3.46 2.09
CA PHE A 181 1.33 2.20 2.77
C PHE A 181 1.31 1.00 1.82
N ILE A 182 0.29 0.87 0.97
CA ILE A 182 0.17 -0.25 0.04
C ILE A 182 1.38 -0.29 -0.91
N MET A 183 1.76 0.87 -1.45
CA MET A 183 2.91 1.01 -2.36
C MET A 183 4.23 0.73 -1.64
N GLU A 184 4.45 1.32 -0.47
CA GLU A 184 5.69 1.16 0.30
C GLU A 184 5.84 -0.27 0.85
N ARG A 185 4.78 -0.90 1.34
CA ARG A 185 4.81 -2.32 1.72
C ARG A 185 5.27 -3.19 0.54
N ARG A 186 4.70 -2.94 -0.65
CA ARG A 186 5.09 -3.70 -1.84
C ARG A 186 6.52 -3.43 -2.26
N LEU A 187 7.01 -2.19 -2.12
CA LEU A 187 8.42 -1.83 -2.32
C LEU A 187 9.33 -2.64 -1.39
N LEU A 188 9.04 -2.66 -0.09
CA LEU A 188 9.82 -3.43 0.89
C LEU A 188 9.83 -4.93 0.57
N MET A 189 8.67 -5.49 0.22
CA MET A 189 8.56 -6.90 -0.22
C MET A 189 9.30 -7.12 -1.55
N GLY A 190 9.30 -6.14 -2.44
CA GLY A 190 10.00 -6.18 -3.72
C GLY A 190 11.52 -6.18 -3.58
N ILE A 191 12.06 -5.38 -2.65
CA ILE A 191 13.48 -5.42 -2.28
C ILE A 191 13.82 -6.78 -1.67
N LYS A 192 13.02 -7.26 -0.70
CA LYS A 192 13.22 -8.56 -0.07
C LYS A 192 13.29 -9.68 -1.10
N ALA A 193 12.31 -9.78 -1.97
CA ALA A 193 12.24 -10.84 -2.97
C ALA A 193 13.46 -10.85 -3.93
N ARG A 194 13.98 -9.66 -4.27
CA ARG A 194 15.14 -9.52 -5.13
C ARG A 194 16.44 -9.84 -4.39
N ALA A 195 16.62 -9.28 -3.22
CA ALA A 195 17.83 -9.46 -2.44
C ALA A 195 18.02 -10.93 -2.00
N GLU A 196 16.96 -11.62 -1.65
CA GLU A 196 17.00 -13.05 -1.30
C GLU A 196 17.21 -13.98 -2.50
N ALA A 197 16.86 -13.54 -3.71
CA ALA A 197 17.03 -14.33 -4.92
C ALA A 197 18.38 -14.09 -5.63
N GLY A 198 19.14 -13.07 -5.22
CA GLY A 198 20.45 -12.73 -5.78
C GLY A 198 20.43 -11.66 -6.88
N GLU A 199 21.51 -11.57 -7.67
CA GLU A 199 21.74 -10.45 -8.58
C GLU A 199 20.85 -10.45 -9.83
N SER A 200 20.22 -11.57 -10.14
CA SER A 200 19.26 -11.70 -11.25
C SER A 200 18.13 -12.63 -10.87
N VAL A 201 16.93 -12.12 -10.95
CA VAL A 201 15.72 -12.85 -10.55
C VAL A 201 14.62 -12.71 -11.59
N LYS A 202 13.93 -13.81 -11.86
CA LYS A 202 12.75 -13.81 -12.76
C LYS A 202 11.49 -13.51 -11.94
N LEU A 203 11.28 -12.25 -11.59
CA LEU A 203 10.02 -11.80 -10.98
C LEU A 203 9.05 -11.32 -12.07
N SER A 204 7.81 -11.69 -11.92
CA SER A 204 6.72 -11.25 -12.79
C SER A 204 5.72 -10.43 -12.01
N GLN A 205 5.21 -9.36 -12.59
CA GLN A 205 4.11 -8.57 -12.03
C GLN A 205 2.76 -9.29 -12.12
N ALA A 206 2.67 -10.44 -12.79
CA ALA A 206 1.41 -11.15 -12.99
C ALA A 206 0.66 -11.44 -11.68
N LYS A 207 1.38 -11.85 -10.63
CA LYS A 207 0.77 -12.08 -9.31
C LYS A 207 0.19 -10.80 -8.71
N ASP A 208 0.88 -9.69 -8.85
CA ASP A 208 0.44 -8.39 -8.35
C ASP A 208 -0.77 -7.88 -9.13
N ILE A 209 -0.76 -8.05 -10.45
CA ILE A 209 -1.89 -7.70 -11.33
C ILE A 209 -3.12 -8.53 -10.98
N ILE A 210 -2.98 -9.85 -10.78
CA ILE A 210 -4.08 -10.74 -10.39
C ILE A 210 -4.64 -10.30 -9.04
N TRP A 211 -3.78 -10.06 -8.05
CA TRP A 211 -4.21 -9.62 -6.73
C TRP A 211 -4.97 -8.31 -6.79
N PHE A 212 -4.39 -7.29 -7.42
CA PHE A 212 -4.98 -5.95 -7.51
C PHE A 212 -6.29 -5.96 -8.29
N SER A 213 -6.31 -6.60 -9.46
CA SER A 213 -7.52 -6.73 -10.29
C SER A 213 -8.63 -7.46 -9.54
N GLY A 214 -8.30 -8.55 -8.85
CA GLY A 214 -9.27 -9.28 -8.03
C GLY A 214 -9.84 -8.43 -6.89
N VAL A 215 -9.00 -7.63 -6.24
CA VAL A 215 -9.44 -6.68 -5.20
C VAL A 215 -10.39 -5.65 -5.78
N VAL A 216 -10.06 -5.00 -6.90
CA VAL A 216 -10.89 -3.99 -7.54
C VAL A 216 -12.23 -4.58 -8.02
N ILE A 217 -12.18 -5.72 -8.73
CA ILE A 217 -13.38 -6.40 -9.22
C ILE A 217 -14.29 -6.81 -8.07
N SER A 218 -13.74 -7.38 -6.98
CA SER A 218 -14.55 -7.77 -5.81
C SER A 218 -15.25 -6.58 -5.16
N GLY A 219 -14.61 -5.42 -5.08
CA GLY A 219 -15.23 -4.20 -4.57
C GLY A 219 -16.43 -3.75 -5.42
N PHE A 220 -16.28 -3.71 -6.75
CA PHE A 220 -17.40 -3.40 -7.64
C PHE A 220 -18.54 -4.43 -7.53
N LEU A 221 -18.21 -5.72 -7.48
CA LEU A 221 -19.21 -6.77 -7.33
C LEU A 221 -19.97 -6.68 -6.00
N ILE A 222 -19.30 -6.32 -4.91
CA ILE A 222 -19.94 -6.11 -3.60
C ILE A 222 -20.95 -4.97 -3.70
N CYS A 223 -20.58 -3.82 -4.24
CA CYS A 223 -21.49 -2.69 -4.42
C CYS A 223 -22.69 -3.06 -5.30
N TRP A 224 -22.45 -3.76 -6.41
CA TRP A 224 -23.51 -4.21 -7.31
C TRP A 224 -24.46 -5.22 -6.63
N PHE A 225 -23.90 -6.21 -5.92
CA PHE A 225 -24.69 -7.19 -5.16
C PHE A 225 -25.65 -6.50 -4.18
N VAL A 226 -25.15 -5.56 -3.41
CA VAL A 226 -25.95 -4.85 -2.42
C VAL A 226 -27.05 -4.02 -3.09
N TYR A 227 -26.73 -3.33 -4.18
CA TYR A 227 -27.68 -2.54 -4.95
C TYR A 227 -28.87 -3.37 -5.45
N ILE A 228 -28.61 -4.54 -6.05
CA ILE A 228 -29.68 -5.40 -6.58
C ILE A 228 -30.44 -6.19 -5.49
N ALA A 229 -29.84 -6.33 -4.28
CA ALA A 229 -30.45 -7.08 -3.19
C ALA A 229 -31.57 -6.32 -2.48
N ILE A 230 -31.32 -5.05 -2.15
CA ILE A 230 -32.12 -4.34 -1.12
C ILE A 230 -32.57 -2.94 -1.53
N GLY A 231 -32.29 -2.50 -2.76
CA GLY A 231 -32.68 -1.16 -3.23
C GLY A 231 -31.70 -0.06 -2.80
N VAL A 232 -32.00 1.18 -3.19
CA VAL A 232 -31.02 2.29 -3.18
C VAL A 232 -30.63 2.73 -1.77
N VAL A 233 -31.60 3.03 -0.89
CA VAL A 233 -31.30 3.65 0.43
C VAL A 233 -30.60 2.68 1.35
N GLN A 234 -31.11 1.45 1.47
CA GLN A 234 -30.51 0.42 2.31
C GLN A 234 -29.13 -0.01 1.75
N SER A 235 -28.97 0.01 0.42
CA SER A 235 -27.70 -0.34 -0.20
C SER A 235 -26.58 0.66 0.13
N ILE A 236 -26.85 1.93 0.29
CA ILE A 236 -25.86 2.93 0.69
C ILE A 236 -25.27 2.55 2.07
N VAL A 237 -26.12 2.24 3.03
CA VAL A 237 -25.69 1.88 4.39
C VAL A 237 -24.86 0.60 4.41
N ILE A 238 -25.37 -0.47 3.79
CA ILE A 238 -24.67 -1.77 3.80
C ILE A 238 -23.43 -1.74 2.96
N SER A 239 -23.44 -1.08 1.79
CA SER A 239 -22.22 -0.92 0.96
C SER A 239 -21.15 -0.16 1.70
N SER A 240 -21.48 0.87 2.50
CA SER A 240 -20.48 1.60 3.28
C SER A 240 -19.77 0.69 4.28
N ILE A 241 -20.52 -0.16 4.99
CA ILE A 241 -19.95 -1.12 5.96
C ILE A 241 -19.07 -2.15 5.24
N LEU A 242 -19.59 -2.76 4.19
CA LEU A 242 -18.86 -3.80 3.44
C LEU A 242 -17.61 -3.23 2.76
N SER A 243 -17.69 -2.04 2.20
CA SER A 243 -16.53 -1.35 1.59
C SER A 243 -15.45 -1.05 2.63
N PHE A 244 -15.83 -0.69 3.85
CA PHE A 244 -14.86 -0.48 4.91
C PHE A 244 -14.10 -1.77 5.25
N PHE A 245 -14.80 -2.90 5.47
CA PHE A 245 -14.15 -4.19 5.71
C PHE A 245 -13.30 -4.66 4.53
N TRP A 246 -13.77 -4.41 3.31
CA TRP A 246 -13.00 -4.67 2.10
C TRP A 246 -11.72 -3.85 2.05
N MET A 247 -11.76 -2.54 2.37
CA MET A 247 -10.58 -1.69 2.49
C MET A 247 -9.64 -2.18 3.60
N CYS A 248 -10.16 -2.59 4.76
CA CYS A 248 -9.34 -3.17 5.82
C CYS A 248 -8.59 -4.42 5.34
N SER A 249 -9.19 -5.24 4.50
CA SER A 249 -8.51 -6.43 3.94
C SER A 249 -7.31 -6.06 3.07
N ILE A 250 -7.39 -4.96 2.30
CA ILE A 250 -6.26 -4.47 1.49
C ILE A 250 -5.11 -3.99 2.37
N TRP A 251 -5.41 -3.32 3.48
CA TRP A 251 -4.40 -2.77 4.36
C TRP A 251 -3.76 -3.82 5.27
N LEU A 252 -4.53 -4.73 5.83
CA LEU A 252 -4.08 -5.64 6.88
C LEU A 252 -3.62 -7.01 6.38
N VAL A 253 -4.08 -7.42 5.19
CA VAL A 253 -3.72 -8.70 4.59
C VAL A 253 -2.62 -8.52 3.55
N ASP A 254 -1.65 -9.42 3.53
CA ASP A 254 -0.62 -9.43 2.50
C ASP A 254 -1.20 -9.65 1.10
N PRO A 255 -0.58 -9.07 0.04
CA PRO A 255 -1.08 -9.14 -1.33
C PRO A 255 -0.90 -10.55 -1.93
N ILE A 256 -1.75 -11.48 -1.52
CA ILE A 256 -1.77 -12.87 -2.01
C ILE A 256 -2.88 -13.02 -3.06
N PRO A 257 -2.56 -13.38 -4.32
CA PRO A 257 -3.54 -13.53 -5.40
C PRO A 257 -4.73 -14.43 -5.05
N LEU A 258 -4.48 -15.52 -4.32
CA LEU A 258 -5.52 -16.45 -3.91
C LEU A 258 -6.65 -15.77 -3.13
N TYR A 259 -6.33 -14.83 -2.24
CA TYR A 259 -7.37 -14.13 -1.47
C TYR A 259 -8.25 -13.27 -2.35
N SER A 260 -7.68 -12.51 -3.27
CA SER A 260 -8.45 -11.65 -4.16
C SER A 260 -9.33 -12.45 -5.13
N VAL A 261 -8.82 -13.54 -5.67
CA VAL A 261 -9.61 -14.47 -6.53
C VAL A 261 -10.73 -15.11 -5.73
N SER A 262 -10.47 -15.56 -4.49
CA SER A 262 -11.50 -16.14 -3.62
C SER A 262 -12.60 -15.13 -3.28
N MET A 263 -12.25 -13.86 -3.03
CA MET A 263 -13.23 -12.79 -2.81
C MET A 263 -14.14 -12.60 -4.02
N VAL A 264 -13.59 -12.55 -5.24
CA VAL A 264 -14.38 -12.45 -6.49
C VAL A 264 -15.34 -13.63 -6.61
N LEU A 265 -14.86 -14.85 -6.41
CA LEU A 265 -15.67 -16.06 -6.53
C LEU A 265 -16.81 -16.08 -5.51
N VAL A 266 -16.54 -15.77 -4.25
CA VAL A 266 -17.57 -15.75 -3.18
C VAL A 266 -18.68 -14.76 -3.51
N VAL A 267 -18.32 -13.53 -3.89
CA VAL A 267 -19.31 -12.50 -4.24
C VAL A 267 -20.07 -12.88 -5.49
N PHE A 268 -19.41 -13.42 -6.50
CA PHE A 268 -20.05 -13.89 -7.73
C PHE A 268 -21.08 -14.99 -7.46
N ILE A 269 -20.72 -15.98 -6.63
CA ILE A 269 -21.64 -17.06 -6.21
C ILE A 269 -22.84 -16.47 -5.46
N ALA A 270 -22.63 -15.53 -4.55
CA ALA A 270 -23.71 -14.87 -3.82
C ALA A 270 -24.69 -14.14 -4.76
N ILE A 271 -24.17 -13.41 -5.75
CA ILE A 271 -24.97 -12.75 -6.79
C ILE A 271 -25.77 -13.78 -7.59
N TRP A 272 -25.12 -14.84 -8.02
CA TRP A 272 -25.75 -15.90 -8.82
C TRP A 272 -26.90 -16.60 -8.05
N VAL A 273 -26.68 -16.98 -6.79
CA VAL A 273 -27.70 -17.58 -5.92
C VAL A 273 -28.89 -16.64 -5.76
N MET A 274 -28.64 -15.36 -5.50
CA MET A 274 -29.69 -14.36 -5.33
C MET A 274 -30.53 -14.18 -6.61
N ILE A 275 -29.89 -14.09 -7.78
CA ILE A 275 -30.60 -13.96 -9.06
C ILE A 275 -31.47 -15.21 -9.31
N ARG A 276 -30.95 -16.41 -9.02
CA ARG A 276 -31.73 -17.65 -9.15
C ARG A 276 -32.92 -17.69 -8.21
N SER A 277 -32.74 -17.32 -6.95
CA SER A 277 -33.84 -17.25 -5.97
C SER A 277 -34.97 -16.31 -6.41
N LYS A 278 -34.62 -15.15 -6.98
CA LYS A 278 -35.62 -14.23 -7.51
C LYS A 278 -36.36 -14.75 -8.77
N ARG A 279 -35.74 -15.64 -9.55
CA ARG A 279 -36.36 -16.25 -10.74
C ARG A 279 -37.16 -17.50 -10.45
N GLY A 280 -36.86 -18.21 -9.37
CA GLY A 280 -37.57 -19.45 -8.97
C GLY A 280 -38.78 -19.25 -8.06
N GLY A 281 -39.05 -18.02 -7.68
CA GLY A 281 -40.20 -17.62 -6.85
C GLY A 281 -41.39 -17.03 -7.62
N VAL A 282 -41.47 -17.28 -8.95
CA VAL A 282 -42.62 -16.93 -9.80
C VAL A 282 -43.38 -18.18 -10.12
#